data_3c82754d6a2cbffecb986557113fdfbd
#
_entry.id   3c82754d6a2cbffecb986557113fdfbd
#
_cell.length_a   1.000
_cell.length_b   1.000
_cell.length_c   1.000
_cell.angle_alpha   90.00
_cell.angle_beta   90.00
_cell.angle_gamma   90.00
#
_symmetry.space_group_name_H-M   'P 1'
#
loop_
_entity.id
_entity.type
_entity.pdbx_description
1 polymer ?
#
loop_
_entity_poly.entity_id
_entity_poly.type
_entity_poly.pdbx_seq_one_letter_code
_entity_poly.pdbx_strand_id
1 'polypeptide(L)'
;LERLNAKTLGSLIALFERCVGLYAFLIGINAYHQPGVESGKKAAAEIVALKKNLFSILENKPAQNFSVEELAHITDKQDSADLIFSLLESLKMNRRIKGTSEADPRLRMYSAKS
;
A
#
# COMPACT_ATOMS: atom_id res chain seq x y z
N LEU A 1 15.67 -30.58 -8.44
CA LEU A 1 15.59 -30.70 -6.98
C LEU A 1 14.87 -32.00 -6.65
N GLU A 2 15.53 -32.91 -5.98
CA GLU A 2 14.92 -34.20 -5.57
C GLU A 2 13.86 -33.98 -4.45
N ARG A 3 14.05 -32.98 -3.62
CA ARG A 3 13.13 -32.67 -2.50
C ARG A 3 13.06 -31.17 -2.26
N LEU A 4 11.86 -30.63 -2.13
CA LEU A 4 11.67 -29.24 -1.71
C LEU A 4 11.70 -29.15 -0.18
N ASN A 5 12.75 -28.52 0.35
CA ASN A 5 12.93 -28.22 1.77
C ASN A 5 13.65 -26.86 1.92
N ALA A 6 13.79 -26.36 3.13
CA ALA A 6 14.40 -25.06 3.37
C ALA A 6 15.83 -24.93 2.82
N LYS A 7 16.63 -26.02 2.89
CA LYS A 7 17.99 -26.04 2.36
C LYS A 7 18.03 -25.95 0.84
N THR A 8 17.23 -26.79 0.15
CA THR A 8 17.20 -26.81 -1.32
C THR A 8 16.59 -25.55 -1.89
N LEU A 9 15.57 -24.97 -1.21
CA LEU A 9 15.00 -23.68 -1.59
C LEU A 9 16.01 -22.55 -1.41
N GLY A 10 16.71 -22.48 -0.27
CA GLY A 10 17.76 -21.49 -0.03
C GLY A 10 18.91 -21.61 -1.03
N SER A 11 19.32 -22.83 -1.39
CA SER A 11 20.36 -23.06 -2.42
C SER A 11 19.90 -22.57 -3.79
N LEU A 12 18.63 -22.77 -4.14
CA LEU A 12 18.05 -22.29 -5.40
C LEU A 12 18.03 -20.75 -5.47
N ILE A 13 17.59 -20.09 -4.38
CA ILE A 13 17.60 -18.63 -4.28
C ILE A 13 19.04 -18.11 -4.45
N ALA A 14 19.99 -18.66 -3.71
CA ALA A 14 21.41 -18.25 -3.80
C ALA A 14 22.00 -18.45 -5.20
N LEU A 15 21.59 -19.52 -5.89
CA LEU A 15 21.99 -19.75 -7.28
C LEU A 15 21.49 -18.63 -8.20
N PHE A 16 20.20 -18.27 -8.12
CA PHE A 16 19.64 -17.20 -8.94
C PHE A 16 20.27 -15.84 -8.62
N GLU A 17 20.51 -15.52 -7.35
CA GLU A 17 21.21 -14.29 -6.96
C GLU A 17 22.60 -14.19 -7.59
N ARG A 18 23.37 -15.30 -7.57
CA ARG A 18 24.68 -15.35 -8.22
C ARG A 18 24.60 -15.24 -9.73
N CYS A 19 23.63 -15.91 -10.36
CA CYS A 19 23.41 -15.81 -11.80
C CYS A 19 23.11 -14.37 -12.24
N VAL A 20 22.25 -13.65 -11.51
CA VAL A 20 21.94 -12.24 -11.79
C VAL A 20 23.19 -11.37 -11.66
N GLY A 21 23.99 -11.57 -10.59
CA GLY A 21 25.25 -10.82 -10.41
C GLY A 21 26.27 -11.06 -11.52
N LEU A 22 26.46 -12.32 -11.92
CA LEU A 22 27.35 -12.69 -13.03
C LEU A 22 26.86 -12.14 -14.38
N TYR A 23 25.56 -12.26 -14.64
CA TYR A 23 24.97 -11.73 -15.87
C TYR A 23 25.16 -10.21 -15.98
N ALA A 24 24.86 -9.49 -14.88
CA ALA A 24 25.06 -8.05 -14.84
C ALA A 24 26.53 -7.66 -15.09
N PHE A 25 27.49 -8.40 -14.50
CA PHE A 25 28.92 -8.22 -14.74
C PHE A 25 29.27 -8.41 -16.23
N LEU A 26 28.75 -9.46 -16.87
CA LEU A 26 28.99 -9.75 -18.29
C LEU A 26 28.49 -8.66 -19.25
N ILE A 27 27.38 -8.01 -18.90
CA ILE A 27 26.78 -6.93 -19.72
C ILE A 27 27.20 -5.51 -19.26
N GLY A 28 28.10 -5.42 -18.29
CA GLY A 28 28.68 -4.15 -17.82
C GLY A 28 27.72 -3.26 -17.03
N ILE A 29 26.71 -3.83 -16.35
CA ILE A 29 25.78 -3.10 -15.48
C ILE A 29 25.96 -3.47 -14.00
N ASN A 30 25.57 -2.56 -13.12
CA ASN A 30 25.57 -2.83 -11.69
C ASN A 30 24.25 -3.51 -11.28
N ALA A 31 24.29 -4.82 -10.95
CA ALA A 31 23.15 -5.60 -10.51
C ALA A 31 22.47 -5.07 -9.24
N TYR A 32 23.20 -4.34 -8.42
CA TYR A 32 22.74 -3.86 -7.11
C TYR A 32 22.17 -2.44 -7.15
N HIS A 33 22.26 -1.76 -8.30
CA HIS A 33 21.70 -0.44 -8.50
C HIS A 33 20.32 -0.53 -9.17
N GLN A 34 19.27 -0.33 -8.39
CA GLN A 34 17.88 -0.39 -8.85
C GLN A 34 17.17 0.97 -8.66
N PRO A 35 17.31 1.91 -9.62
CA PRO A 35 16.67 3.24 -9.51
C PRO A 35 15.15 3.17 -9.31
N GLY A 36 14.49 2.18 -9.90
CA GLY A 36 13.04 1.97 -9.77
C GLY A 36 12.59 1.62 -8.35
N VAL A 37 13.47 1.07 -7.52
CA VAL A 37 13.13 0.74 -6.12
C VAL A 37 12.96 2.01 -5.28
N GLU A 38 13.76 3.04 -5.52
CA GLU A 38 13.66 4.30 -4.78
C GLU A 38 12.38 5.07 -5.12
N SER A 39 11.97 5.11 -6.39
CA SER A 39 10.70 5.72 -6.79
C SER A 39 9.51 4.98 -6.21
N GLY A 40 9.53 3.64 -6.20
CA GLY A 40 8.52 2.81 -5.56
C GLY A 40 8.43 3.03 -4.05
N LYS A 41 9.55 3.18 -3.35
CA LYS A 41 9.57 3.48 -1.91
C LYS A 41 8.96 4.85 -1.59
N LYS A 42 9.27 5.89 -2.41
CA LYS A 42 8.66 7.22 -2.24
C LYS A 42 7.16 7.17 -2.42
N ALA A 43 6.67 6.58 -3.51
CA ALA A 43 5.24 6.42 -3.75
C ALA A 43 4.54 5.64 -2.62
N ALA A 44 5.14 4.55 -2.15
CA ALA A 44 4.61 3.78 -1.02
C ALA A 44 4.59 4.60 0.27
N ALA A 45 5.61 5.41 0.55
CA ALA A 45 5.65 6.27 1.73
C ALA A 45 4.55 7.32 1.72
N GLU A 46 4.25 7.94 0.57
CA GLU A 46 3.16 8.89 0.40
C GLU A 46 1.79 8.24 0.66
N ILE A 47 1.56 7.03 0.13
CA ILE A 47 0.33 6.26 0.37
C ILE A 47 0.17 5.92 1.85
N VAL A 48 1.24 5.49 2.52
CA VAL A 48 1.21 5.18 3.96
C VAL A 48 0.95 6.44 4.79
N ALA A 49 1.54 7.58 4.41
CA ALA A 49 1.30 8.86 5.07
C ALA A 49 -0.16 9.30 4.92
N LEU A 50 -0.72 9.21 3.70
CA LEU A 50 -2.13 9.49 3.45
C LEU A 50 -3.05 8.58 4.26
N LYS A 51 -2.77 7.29 4.30
CA LYS A 51 -3.55 6.32 5.11
C LYS A 51 -3.55 6.66 6.59
N LYS A 52 -2.40 7.06 7.14
CA LYS A 52 -2.28 7.50 8.55
C LYS A 52 -3.07 8.79 8.81
N ASN A 53 -3.01 9.74 7.86
CA ASN A 53 -3.74 11.00 7.97
C ASN A 53 -5.25 10.77 7.97
N LEU A 54 -5.77 9.98 7.03
CA LEU A 54 -7.19 9.60 6.98
C LEU A 54 -7.65 8.95 8.28
N PHE A 55 -6.86 8.01 8.80
CA PHE A 55 -7.16 7.34 10.06
C PHE A 55 -7.20 8.33 11.23
N SER A 56 -6.24 9.26 11.31
CA SER A 56 -6.20 10.30 12.34
C SER A 56 -7.38 11.27 12.27
N ILE A 57 -7.82 11.66 11.06
CA ILE A 57 -9.00 12.53 10.86
C ILE A 57 -10.25 11.86 11.45
N LEU A 58 -10.44 10.58 11.14
CA LEU A 58 -11.57 9.81 11.64
C LEU A 58 -11.53 9.65 13.17
N GLU A 59 -10.36 9.32 13.75
CA GLU A 59 -10.20 9.17 15.20
C GLU A 59 -10.45 10.48 15.97
N ASN A 60 -10.06 11.61 15.40
CA ASN A 60 -10.27 12.92 16.02
C ASN A 60 -11.73 13.36 16.02
N LYS A 61 -12.60 12.74 15.20
CA LYS A 61 -14.02 13.07 15.08
C LYS A 61 -14.88 11.80 15.09
N PRO A 62 -14.90 11.05 16.20
CA PRO A 62 -15.49 9.71 16.24
C PRO A 62 -17.01 9.66 16.02
N ALA A 63 -17.71 10.77 16.29
CA ALA A 63 -19.16 10.87 16.11
C ALA A 63 -19.58 11.29 14.70
N GLN A 64 -18.62 11.65 13.85
CA GLN A 64 -18.89 12.14 12.49
C GLN A 64 -18.67 11.05 11.45
N ASN A 65 -19.60 10.97 10.49
CA ASN A 65 -19.44 10.17 9.29
C ASN A 65 -18.91 11.06 8.16
N PHE A 66 -18.01 10.53 7.36
CA PHE A 66 -17.40 11.24 6.25
C PHE A 66 -17.60 10.48 4.94
N SER A 67 -17.90 11.20 3.87
CA SER A 67 -17.82 10.69 2.52
C SER A 67 -16.37 10.68 2.01
N VAL A 68 -16.14 9.98 0.88
CA VAL A 68 -14.83 9.98 0.21
C VAL A 68 -14.46 11.39 -0.26
N GLU A 69 -15.45 12.13 -0.82
CA GLU A 69 -15.25 13.49 -1.31
C GLU A 69 -14.89 14.47 -0.19
N GLU A 70 -15.56 14.39 0.96
CA GLU A 70 -15.23 15.21 2.13
C GLU A 70 -13.79 14.95 2.61
N LEU A 71 -13.38 13.69 2.69
CA LEU A 71 -12.03 13.31 3.08
C LEU A 71 -10.98 13.74 2.02
N ALA A 72 -11.32 13.67 0.73
CA ALA A 72 -10.49 14.17 -0.35
C ALA A 72 -10.29 15.70 -0.24
N HIS A 73 -11.34 16.45 0.10
CA HIS A 73 -11.25 17.88 0.36
C HIS A 73 -10.40 18.21 1.59
N ILE A 74 -10.62 17.52 2.70
CA ILE A 74 -9.87 17.74 3.95
C ILE A 74 -8.37 17.44 3.78
N THR A 75 -8.03 16.46 2.95
CA THR A 75 -6.63 16.06 2.69
C THR A 75 -5.99 16.78 1.51
N ASP A 76 -6.72 17.68 0.84
CA ASP A 76 -6.31 18.39 -0.39
C ASP A 76 -5.85 17.41 -1.51
N LYS A 77 -6.61 16.32 -1.67
CA LYS A 77 -6.32 15.21 -2.59
C LYS A 77 -7.53 14.85 -3.46
N GLN A 78 -8.24 15.85 -4.00
CA GLN A 78 -9.46 15.65 -4.79
C GLN A 78 -9.21 14.77 -6.02
N ASP A 79 -8.06 14.94 -6.68
CA ASP A 79 -7.65 14.14 -7.85
C ASP A 79 -7.33 12.68 -7.51
N SER A 80 -7.31 12.32 -6.23
CA SER A 80 -6.97 10.99 -5.72
C SER A 80 -8.11 10.32 -4.97
N ALA A 81 -9.36 10.67 -5.29
CA ALA A 81 -10.56 10.13 -4.62
C ALA A 81 -10.62 8.59 -4.68
N ASP A 82 -10.24 7.98 -5.80
CA ASP A 82 -10.20 6.53 -5.98
C ASP A 82 -9.17 5.86 -5.04
N LEU A 83 -8.02 6.50 -4.85
CA LEU A 83 -7.01 6.05 -3.90
C LEU A 83 -7.53 6.14 -2.47
N ILE A 84 -8.15 7.26 -2.10
CA ILE A 84 -8.75 7.46 -0.77
C ILE A 84 -9.82 6.40 -0.51
N PHE A 85 -10.72 6.16 -1.47
CA PHE A 85 -11.71 5.10 -1.38
C PHE A 85 -11.05 3.73 -1.12
N SER A 86 -10.04 3.36 -1.89
CA SER A 86 -9.32 2.10 -1.74
C SER A 86 -8.65 1.95 -0.37
N LEU A 87 -8.09 3.04 0.18
CA LEU A 87 -7.48 3.07 1.50
C LEU A 87 -8.53 2.93 2.61
N LEU A 88 -9.68 3.57 2.49
CA LEU A 88 -10.79 3.47 3.44
C LEU A 88 -11.39 2.06 3.44
N GLU A 89 -11.63 1.45 2.28
CA GLU A 89 -12.08 0.06 2.20
C GLU A 89 -11.03 -0.90 2.82
N SER A 90 -9.73 -0.68 2.58
CA SER A 90 -8.67 -1.44 3.24
C SER A 90 -8.70 -1.31 4.76
N LEU A 91 -8.92 -0.10 5.29
CA LEU A 91 -9.05 0.14 6.74
C LEU A 91 -10.31 -0.53 7.32
N LYS A 92 -11.44 -0.47 6.60
CA LYS A 92 -12.70 -1.12 6.96
C LYS A 92 -12.56 -2.65 6.98
N MET A 93 -11.98 -3.25 5.93
CA MET A 93 -11.73 -4.70 5.86
C MET A 93 -10.81 -5.18 7.01
N ASN A 94 -9.83 -4.38 7.39
CA ASN A 94 -8.95 -4.64 8.54
C ASN A 94 -9.61 -4.28 9.89
N ARG A 95 -10.89 -3.95 9.91
CA ARG A 95 -11.67 -3.60 11.12
C ARG A 95 -11.07 -2.44 11.94
N ARG A 96 -10.37 -1.52 11.28
CA ARG A 96 -9.79 -0.34 11.92
C ARG A 96 -10.78 0.83 12.00
N ILE A 97 -11.71 0.90 11.04
CA ILE A 97 -12.77 1.90 10.95
C ILE A 97 -14.11 1.21 10.68
N LYS A 98 -15.21 1.95 10.87
CA LYS A 98 -16.55 1.57 10.42
C LYS A 98 -16.80 2.18 9.03
N GLY A 99 -17.67 1.54 8.25
CA GLY A 99 -18.10 2.07 6.97
C GLY A 99 -19.39 1.37 6.52
N THR A 100 -20.27 2.13 5.87
CA THR A 100 -21.47 1.58 5.27
C THR A 100 -21.13 0.64 4.10
N SER A 101 -22.10 -0.16 3.67
CA SER A 101 -21.92 -1.14 2.58
C SER A 101 -22.86 -0.83 1.42
N GLU A 102 -23.07 0.46 1.13
CA GLU A 102 -23.86 0.91 -0.01
C GLU A 102 -23.29 0.36 -1.32
N ALA A 103 -24.19 0.03 -2.26
CA ALA A 103 -23.80 -0.50 -3.57
C ALA A 103 -23.04 0.56 -4.39
N ASP A 104 -23.49 1.81 -4.36
CA ASP A 104 -22.75 2.93 -4.96
C ASP A 104 -21.62 3.37 -4.02
N PRO A 105 -20.35 3.28 -4.45
CA PRO A 105 -19.20 3.73 -3.66
C PRO A 105 -19.27 5.18 -3.20
N ARG A 106 -19.92 6.06 -3.96
CA ARG A 106 -20.05 7.50 -3.65
C ARG A 106 -20.95 7.77 -2.44
N LEU A 107 -21.88 6.85 -2.16
CA LEU A 107 -22.81 6.95 -1.03
C LEU A 107 -22.24 6.33 0.26
N ARG A 108 -21.06 5.74 0.19
CA ARG A 108 -20.44 5.11 1.37
C ARG A 108 -19.91 6.15 2.34
N MET A 109 -20.22 5.93 3.62
CA MET A 109 -19.80 6.79 4.71
C MET A 109 -18.86 6.02 5.65
N TYR A 110 -17.86 6.72 6.17
CA TYR A 110 -16.83 6.15 7.02
C TYR A 110 -16.70 6.92 8.32
N SER A 111 -16.47 6.20 9.44
CA SER A 111 -16.29 6.81 10.77
C SER A 111 -15.30 6.00 11.60
N ALA A 112 -14.84 6.58 12.70
CA ALA A 112 -14.01 5.88 13.66
C ALA A 112 -14.71 4.63 14.21
N LYS A 113 -13.91 3.68 14.64
CA LYS A 113 -14.40 2.54 15.43
C LYS A 113 -14.45 2.99 16.88
N SER A 114 -15.67 3.13 17.42
CA SER A 114 -15.88 3.27 18.87
C SER A 114 -15.48 2.00 19.61
#